data_9211f0060b3fe5511d1a3f39b5e99464
#
_entry.id   9211f0060b3fe5511d1a3f39b5e99464
#
_cell.length_a   1.000
_cell.length_b   1.000
_cell.length_c   1.000
_cell.angle_alpha   90.00
_cell.angle_beta   90.00
_cell.angle_gamma   90.00
#
_symmetry.space_group_name_H-M   'P 1'
#
loop_
_entity.id
_entity.type
_entity.pdbx_description
1 polymer ?
#
loop_
_entity_poly.entity_id
_entity_poly.type
_entity_poly.pdbx_seq_one_letter_code
_entity_poly.pdbx_strand_id
1 'polypeptide(L)'
;MDRIKDYAELERRISDWIGKYVTDSKMLSLVIGVSGGIDSAVASTLAARSGIQVYALGMPIHQKEEQENLSDAHLEWLQNSYSNVTVLKYDLSETFDTLVSTMGAYAKDKLALANTRSRLRMVTLYQVAGTVRGIVVGTGNKVEDYGVGFYTKYGDGG
;
A
#
# COMPACT_ATOMS: atom_id res chain seq x y z
N MET A 1 14.44 13.84 -20.52
CA MET A 1 13.29 13.77 -19.61
C MET A 1 12.90 15.20 -19.26
N ASP A 2 11.76 15.69 -19.76
CA ASP A 2 11.33 17.04 -19.45
C ASP A 2 11.06 17.19 -17.96
N ARG A 3 11.62 18.24 -17.35
CA ARG A 3 11.36 18.53 -15.94
C ARG A 3 9.88 18.89 -15.77
N ILE A 4 9.23 18.31 -14.78
CA ILE A 4 7.88 18.67 -14.35
C ILE A 4 7.93 20.17 -13.97
N LYS A 5 7.13 20.98 -14.65
CA LYS A 5 7.13 22.45 -14.44
C LYS A 5 6.11 22.88 -13.38
N ASP A 6 5.04 22.09 -13.20
CA ASP A 6 3.96 22.37 -12.25
C ASP A 6 3.54 21.07 -11.54
N TYR A 7 3.98 20.93 -10.28
CA TYR A 7 3.65 19.77 -9.47
C TYR A 7 2.20 19.79 -8.99
N ALA A 8 1.59 20.95 -8.80
CA ALA A 8 0.20 21.05 -8.39
C ALA A 8 -0.75 20.63 -9.51
N GLU A 9 -0.43 20.98 -10.76
CA GLU A 9 -1.18 20.48 -11.91
C GLU A 9 -1.02 18.97 -12.09
N LEU A 10 0.19 18.46 -11.96
CA LEU A 10 0.46 17.02 -12.06
C LEU A 10 -0.32 16.24 -11.00
N GLU A 11 -0.27 16.68 -9.75
CA GLU A 11 -1.00 16.11 -8.65
C GLU A 11 -2.50 16.02 -8.94
N ARG A 12 -3.11 17.13 -9.36
CA ARG A 12 -4.54 17.18 -9.73
C ARG A 12 -4.85 16.19 -10.84
N ARG A 13 -4.06 16.18 -11.92
CA ARG A 13 -4.25 15.25 -13.05
C ARG A 13 -4.20 13.80 -12.63
N ILE A 14 -3.27 13.42 -11.74
CA ILE A 14 -3.16 12.04 -11.23
C ILE A 14 -4.38 11.71 -10.37
N SER A 15 -4.77 12.58 -9.45
CA SER A 15 -5.92 12.35 -8.57
C SER A 15 -7.23 12.25 -9.37
N ASP A 16 -7.43 13.11 -10.36
CA ASP A 16 -8.59 13.06 -11.27
C ASP A 16 -8.60 11.76 -12.08
N TRP A 17 -7.44 11.33 -12.58
CA TRP A 17 -7.31 10.06 -13.31
C TRP A 17 -7.66 8.86 -12.42
N ILE A 18 -7.17 8.83 -11.16
CA ILE A 18 -7.51 7.78 -10.20
C ILE A 18 -9.03 7.71 -9.99
N GLY A 19 -9.65 8.86 -9.71
CA GLY A 19 -11.10 8.93 -9.50
C GLY A 19 -11.90 8.44 -10.70
N LYS A 20 -11.50 8.88 -11.89
CA LYS A 20 -12.11 8.44 -13.15
C LYS A 20 -11.95 6.93 -13.37
N TYR A 21 -10.77 6.40 -13.12
CA TYR A 21 -10.50 4.96 -13.29
C TYR A 21 -11.40 4.09 -12.40
N VAL A 22 -11.59 4.48 -11.13
CA VAL A 22 -12.48 3.78 -10.19
C VAL A 22 -13.92 3.80 -10.70
N THR A 23 -14.40 4.97 -11.14
CA THR A 23 -15.76 5.16 -11.64
C THR A 23 -16.00 4.34 -12.92
N ASP A 24 -15.10 4.41 -13.89
CA ASP A 24 -15.19 3.68 -15.17
C ASP A 24 -15.17 2.16 -14.93
N SER A 25 -14.44 1.70 -13.93
CA SER A 25 -14.35 0.29 -13.53
C SER A 25 -15.57 -0.18 -12.70
N LYS A 26 -16.53 0.69 -12.42
CA LYS A 26 -17.71 0.42 -11.57
C LYS A 26 -17.36 -0.09 -10.17
N MET A 27 -16.20 0.32 -9.69
CA MET A 27 -15.75 0.06 -8.32
C MET A 27 -16.14 1.23 -7.41
N LEU A 28 -16.08 1.04 -6.09
CA LEU A 28 -16.59 2.01 -5.12
C LEU A 28 -15.51 2.65 -4.27
N SER A 29 -14.35 2.04 -4.19
CA SER A 29 -13.30 2.46 -3.26
C SER A 29 -11.89 2.12 -3.75
N LEU A 30 -10.93 2.67 -3.06
CA LEU A 30 -9.51 2.39 -3.20
C LEU A 30 -9.00 1.74 -1.90
N VAL A 31 -8.08 0.80 -2.02
CA VAL A 31 -7.43 0.15 -0.88
C VAL A 31 -5.93 0.27 -1.06
N ILE A 32 -5.22 0.78 -0.05
CA ILE A 32 -3.79 1.06 -0.16
C ILE A 32 -3.05 0.72 1.14
N GLY A 33 -1.86 0.14 1.00
CA GLY A 33 -0.94 -0.09 2.12
C GLY A 33 -0.08 1.13 2.40
N VAL A 34 0.11 1.46 3.67
CA VAL A 34 0.99 2.54 4.14
C VAL A 34 2.13 1.92 4.95
N SER A 35 3.35 2.04 4.44
CA SER A 35 4.55 1.38 5.00
C SER A 35 5.42 2.28 5.87
N GLY A 36 5.14 3.58 5.93
CA GLY A 36 6.03 4.60 6.50
C GLY A 36 7.09 5.11 5.50
N GLY A 37 7.17 4.56 4.29
CA GLY A 37 8.02 5.06 3.21
C GLY A 37 7.36 6.16 2.38
N ILE A 38 8.19 6.96 1.69
CA ILE A 38 7.74 8.12 0.90
C ILE A 38 6.80 7.71 -0.25
N ASP A 39 7.04 6.60 -0.92
CA ASP A 39 6.24 6.16 -2.05
C ASP A 39 4.80 5.86 -1.62
N SER A 40 4.63 5.12 -0.52
CA SER A 40 3.29 4.85 0.03
C SER A 40 2.61 6.12 0.55
N ALA A 41 3.38 7.07 1.10
CA ALA A 41 2.84 8.34 1.57
C ALA A 41 2.31 9.18 0.39
N VAL A 42 3.08 9.29 -0.69
CA VAL A 42 2.65 10.02 -1.90
C VAL A 42 1.44 9.34 -2.55
N ALA A 43 1.49 8.01 -2.76
CA ALA A 43 0.41 7.29 -3.42
C ALA A 43 -0.90 7.36 -2.62
N SER A 44 -0.85 7.21 -1.29
CA SER A 44 -2.04 7.30 -0.44
C SER A 44 -2.63 8.71 -0.39
N THR A 45 -1.78 9.74 -0.41
CA THR A 45 -2.23 11.14 -0.48
C THR A 45 -2.94 11.42 -1.80
N LEU A 46 -2.37 10.98 -2.93
CA LEU A 46 -3.00 11.12 -4.25
C LEU A 46 -4.34 10.37 -4.34
N ALA A 47 -4.41 9.17 -3.76
CA ALA A 47 -5.65 8.41 -3.65
C ALA A 47 -6.70 9.16 -2.82
N ALA A 48 -6.33 9.72 -1.67
CA ALA A 48 -7.24 10.51 -0.83
C ALA A 48 -7.77 11.75 -1.58
N ARG A 49 -6.92 12.44 -2.33
CA ARG A 49 -7.30 13.64 -3.11
C ARG A 49 -8.20 13.34 -4.30
N SER A 50 -8.34 12.10 -4.71
CA SER A 50 -9.29 11.71 -5.76
C SER A 50 -10.76 11.89 -5.37
N GLY A 51 -11.04 12.06 -4.07
CA GLY A 51 -12.40 12.15 -3.53
C GLY A 51 -13.13 10.81 -3.42
N ILE A 52 -12.54 9.72 -3.92
CA ILE A 52 -13.07 8.36 -3.78
C ILE A 52 -12.84 7.86 -2.34
N GLN A 53 -13.73 7.04 -1.82
CA GLN A 53 -13.52 6.37 -0.53
C GLN A 53 -12.20 5.58 -0.54
N VAL A 54 -11.32 5.85 0.41
CA VAL A 54 -10.02 5.19 0.56
C VAL A 54 -9.97 4.40 1.87
N TYR A 55 -9.54 3.16 1.80
CA TYR A 55 -9.15 2.35 2.95
C TYR A 55 -7.63 2.28 2.99
N ALA A 56 -7.04 2.99 3.95
CA ALA A 56 -5.58 3.04 4.15
C ALA A 56 -5.18 2.06 5.24
N LEU A 57 -4.32 1.08 4.91
CA LEU A 57 -3.96 -0.03 5.78
C LEU A 57 -2.54 0.09 6.32
N GLY A 58 -2.38 0.08 7.65
CA GLY A 58 -1.13 -0.25 8.32
C GLY A 58 -1.05 -1.75 8.56
N MET A 59 0.05 -2.37 8.13
CA MET A 59 0.21 -3.84 8.20
C MET A 59 1.62 -4.21 8.71
N PRO A 60 1.95 -3.91 9.99
CA PRO A 60 3.25 -4.26 10.53
C PRO A 60 3.45 -5.78 10.60
N ILE A 61 4.69 -6.23 10.33
CA ILE A 61 5.17 -7.61 10.54
C ILE A 61 6.55 -7.50 11.17
N HIS A 62 6.64 -7.56 12.51
CA HIS A 62 7.89 -7.37 13.26
C HIS A 62 8.66 -6.13 12.78
N GLN A 63 7.91 -5.04 12.59
CA GLN A 63 8.45 -3.79 12.07
C GLN A 63 9.31 -3.13 13.14
N LYS A 64 10.34 -2.38 12.72
CA LYS A 64 11.07 -1.51 13.65
C LYS A 64 10.14 -0.40 14.12
N GLU A 65 10.20 -0.07 15.41
CA GLU A 65 9.36 0.95 16.03
C GLU A 65 9.38 2.29 15.28
N GLU A 66 10.54 2.74 14.84
CA GLU A 66 10.69 3.98 14.07
C GLU A 66 9.86 3.97 12.77
N GLN A 67 9.88 2.87 12.04
CA GLN A 67 9.14 2.74 10.78
C GLN A 67 7.64 2.57 11.02
N GLU A 68 7.26 1.89 12.08
CA GLU A 68 5.85 1.77 12.50
C GLU A 68 5.30 3.14 12.90
N ASN A 69 6.05 3.93 13.67
CA ASN A 69 5.67 5.28 14.08
C ASN A 69 5.48 6.22 12.87
N LEU A 70 6.31 6.11 11.83
CA LEU A 70 6.14 6.88 10.58
C LEU A 70 4.86 6.48 9.84
N SER A 71 4.57 5.18 9.77
CA SER A 71 3.33 4.68 9.18
C SER A 71 2.10 5.19 9.94
N ASP A 72 2.11 5.07 11.25
CA ASP A 72 1.01 5.49 12.11
C ASP A 72 0.77 7.00 12.04
N ALA A 73 1.83 7.81 12.08
CA ALA A 73 1.72 9.26 11.94
C ALA A 73 1.11 9.68 10.59
N HIS A 74 1.49 9.01 9.50
CA HIS A 74 0.92 9.29 8.19
C HIS A 74 -0.54 8.85 8.07
N LEU A 75 -0.89 7.68 8.61
CA LEU A 75 -2.28 7.20 8.66
C LEU A 75 -3.18 8.15 9.46
N GLU A 76 -2.72 8.61 10.62
CA GLU A 76 -3.42 9.61 11.43
C GLU A 76 -3.62 10.93 10.68
N TRP A 77 -2.56 11.41 10.02
CA TRP A 77 -2.65 12.62 9.21
C TRP A 77 -3.64 12.47 8.05
N LEU A 78 -3.65 11.36 7.34
CA LEU A 78 -4.61 11.08 6.27
C LEU A 78 -6.05 11.12 6.79
N GLN A 79 -6.32 10.43 7.89
CA GLN A 79 -7.66 10.36 8.50
C GLN A 79 -8.15 11.73 8.97
N ASN A 80 -7.26 12.56 9.53
CA ASN A 80 -7.60 13.88 10.02
C ASN A 80 -7.75 14.92 8.88
N SER A 81 -7.04 14.71 7.76
CA SER A 81 -7.01 15.66 6.65
C SER A 81 -8.09 15.39 5.59
N TYR A 82 -8.57 14.15 5.47
CA TYR A 82 -9.47 13.72 4.40
C TYR A 82 -10.66 12.92 4.94
N SER A 83 -11.87 13.45 4.79
CA SER A 83 -13.12 12.81 5.26
C SER A 83 -13.47 11.51 4.51
N ASN A 84 -12.89 11.30 3.33
CA ASN A 84 -13.05 10.09 2.52
C ASN A 84 -12.02 9.00 2.81
N VAL A 85 -11.21 9.13 3.88
CA VAL A 85 -10.24 8.12 4.28
C VAL A 85 -10.70 7.39 5.54
N THR A 86 -10.67 6.06 5.48
CA THR A 86 -10.84 5.17 6.62
C THR A 86 -9.52 4.43 6.87
N VAL A 87 -9.01 4.53 8.07
CA VAL A 87 -7.76 3.86 8.47
C VAL A 87 -8.08 2.50 9.10
N LEU A 88 -7.36 1.47 8.65
CA LEU A 88 -7.39 0.12 9.21
C LEU A 88 -5.97 -0.28 9.61
N LYS A 89 -5.82 -0.89 10.79
CA LYS A 89 -4.52 -1.41 11.24
C LYS A 89 -4.65 -2.90 11.53
N TYR A 90 -3.83 -3.69 10.86
CA TYR A 90 -3.74 -5.15 11.04
C TYR A 90 -2.28 -5.52 11.35
N ASP A 91 -1.97 -5.85 12.59
CA ASP A 91 -0.68 -6.46 12.93
C ASP A 91 -0.68 -7.90 12.42
N LEU A 92 0.16 -8.16 11.44
CA LEU A 92 0.29 -9.47 10.80
C LEU A 92 1.43 -10.31 11.39
N SER A 93 2.05 -9.88 12.48
CA SER A 93 3.21 -10.55 13.08
C SER A 93 2.88 -11.98 13.49
N GLU A 94 1.79 -12.19 14.23
CA GLU A 94 1.37 -13.52 14.66
C GLU A 94 0.99 -14.43 13.48
N THR A 95 0.31 -13.87 12.47
CA THR A 95 -0.04 -14.62 11.25
C THR A 95 1.21 -15.06 10.50
N PHE A 96 2.20 -14.19 10.40
CA PHE A 96 3.49 -14.51 9.78
C PHE A 96 4.23 -15.58 10.57
N ASP A 97 4.30 -15.49 11.90
CA ASP A 97 4.95 -16.47 12.76
C ASP A 97 4.29 -17.84 12.68
N THR A 98 2.97 -17.88 12.59
CA THR A 98 2.20 -19.12 12.39
C THR A 98 2.56 -19.78 11.07
N LEU A 99 2.64 -18.99 9.98
CA LEU A 99 3.06 -19.50 8.68
C LEU A 99 4.49 -20.06 8.72
N VAL A 100 5.42 -19.32 9.32
CA VAL A 100 6.83 -19.73 9.48
C VAL A 100 6.91 -21.06 10.25
N SER A 101 6.18 -21.18 11.35
CA SER A 101 6.10 -22.40 12.15
C SER A 101 5.56 -23.60 11.34
N THR A 102 4.52 -23.38 10.57
CA THR A 102 3.90 -24.39 9.69
C THR A 102 4.87 -24.88 8.61
N MET A 103 5.66 -23.98 8.03
CA MET A 103 6.63 -24.29 6.97
C MET A 103 7.89 -25.02 7.49
N GLY A 104 8.20 -24.91 8.77
CA GLY A 104 9.27 -25.66 9.45
C GLY A 104 10.64 -25.47 8.76
N ALA A 105 11.22 -26.55 8.26
CA ALA A 105 12.56 -26.55 7.66
C ALA A 105 12.67 -25.66 6.42
N TYR A 106 11.58 -25.34 5.74
CA TYR A 106 11.55 -24.51 4.54
C TYR A 106 11.45 -23.00 4.83
N ALA A 107 11.29 -22.58 6.09
CA ALA A 107 11.21 -21.19 6.51
C ALA A 107 12.54 -20.65 7.05
N LYS A 108 13.67 -20.91 6.36
CA LYS A 108 15.02 -20.53 6.82
C LYS A 108 15.66 -19.44 5.96
N ASP A 109 15.29 -19.34 4.70
CA ASP A 109 15.85 -18.38 3.78
C ASP A 109 15.30 -16.97 4.02
N LYS A 110 16.19 -16.00 4.26
CA LYS A 110 15.81 -14.62 4.62
C LYS A 110 15.10 -13.90 3.48
N LEU A 111 15.51 -14.12 2.23
CA LEU A 111 14.91 -13.49 1.05
C LEU A 111 13.51 -14.07 0.80
N ALA A 112 13.36 -15.39 0.90
CA ALA A 112 12.06 -16.04 0.79
C ALA A 112 11.08 -15.54 1.88
N LEU A 113 11.55 -15.35 3.12
CA LEU A 113 10.73 -14.80 4.20
C LEU A 113 10.37 -13.32 3.96
N ALA A 114 11.29 -12.50 3.42
CA ALA A 114 10.98 -11.12 3.04
C ALA A 114 9.88 -11.08 1.96
N ASN A 115 9.98 -11.91 0.93
CA ASN A 115 8.98 -12.05 -0.12
C ASN A 115 7.63 -12.54 0.44
N THR A 116 7.66 -13.42 1.44
CA THR A 116 6.45 -13.91 2.12
C THR A 116 5.74 -12.79 2.87
N ARG A 117 6.47 -11.88 3.53
CA ARG A 117 5.87 -10.69 4.17
C ARG A 117 5.16 -9.81 3.15
N SER A 118 5.78 -9.54 1.99
CA SER A 118 5.17 -8.76 0.92
C SER A 118 3.88 -9.40 0.41
N ARG A 119 3.88 -10.73 0.19
CA ARG A 119 2.70 -11.48 -0.26
C ARG A 119 1.58 -11.53 0.79
N LEU A 120 1.93 -11.63 2.07
CA LEU A 120 0.94 -11.62 3.15
C LEU A 120 0.23 -10.27 3.24
N ARG A 121 0.96 -9.16 3.08
CA ARG A 121 0.34 -7.83 2.97
C ARG A 121 -0.58 -7.73 1.75
N MET A 122 -0.16 -8.29 0.61
CA MET A 122 -0.99 -8.29 -0.60
C MET A 122 -2.30 -9.07 -0.40
N VAL A 123 -2.24 -10.25 0.24
CA VAL A 123 -3.45 -11.02 0.59
C VAL A 123 -4.40 -10.18 1.45
N THR A 124 -3.87 -9.46 2.44
CA THR A 124 -4.67 -8.59 3.32
C THR A 124 -5.33 -7.44 2.55
N LEU A 125 -4.59 -6.76 1.66
CA LEU A 125 -5.13 -5.70 0.81
C LEU A 125 -6.26 -6.20 -0.08
N TYR A 126 -6.08 -7.33 -0.75
CA TYR A 126 -7.10 -7.91 -1.63
C TYR A 126 -8.30 -8.45 -0.87
N GLN A 127 -8.13 -8.96 0.37
CA GLN A 127 -9.25 -9.34 1.22
C GLN A 127 -10.14 -8.13 1.55
N VAL A 128 -9.53 -7.00 1.92
CA VAL A 128 -10.28 -5.76 2.16
C VAL A 128 -10.92 -5.27 0.86
N ALA A 129 -10.17 -5.22 -0.24
CA ALA A 129 -10.65 -4.75 -1.52
C ALA A 129 -11.87 -5.55 -2.02
N GLY A 130 -11.84 -6.87 -1.91
CA GLY A 130 -12.97 -7.72 -2.24
C GLY A 130 -14.22 -7.42 -1.40
N THR A 131 -14.04 -7.09 -0.14
CA THR A 131 -15.14 -6.78 0.78
C THR A 131 -15.79 -5.43 0.48
N VAL A 132 -14.98 -4.41 0.13
CA VAL A 132 -15.45 -3.03 -0.05
C VAL A 132 -15.66 -2.64 -1.52
N ARG A 133 -15.62 -3.60 -2.44
CA ARG A 133 -15.66 -3.37 -3.89
C ARG A 133 -14.60 -2.35 -4.32
N GLY A 134 -13.38 -2.54 -3.82
CA GLY A 134 -12.25 -1.63 -3.97
C GLY A 134 -11.23 -2.10 -5.01
N ILE A 135 -10.40 -1.16 -5.45
CA ILE A 135 -9.21 -1.40 -6.26
C ILE A 135 -7.99 -1.23 -5.37
N VAL A 136 -7.08 -2.19 -5.42
CA VAL A 136 -5.79 -2.07 -4.72
C VAL A 136 -4.90 -1.09 -5.48
N VAL A 137 -4.41 -0.07 -4.77
CA VAL A 137 -3.49 0.94 -5.32
C VAL A 137 -2.05 0.47 -5.10
N GLY A 138 -1.30 0.34 -6.18
CA GLY A 138 0.13 0.03 -6.13
C GLY A 138 0.95 1.22 -5.61
N THR A 139 2.01 0.92 -4.89
CA THR A 139 2.97 1.89 -4.34
C THR A 139 4.38 1.69 -4.91
N GLY A 140 4.51 0.94 -6.01
CA GLY A 140 5.78 0.64 -6.66
C GLY A 140 6.50 1.89 -7.17
N ASN A 141 7.82 1.80 -7.24
CA ASN A 141 8.70 2.85 -7.71
C ASN A 141 9.40 2.39 -8.99
N LYS A 142 9.29 3.20 -10.06
CA LYS A 142 9.84 2.85 -11.36
C LYS A 142 11.35 2.51 -11.32
N VAL A 143 12.11 3.16 -10.45
CA VAL A 143 13.55 2.90 -10.31
C VAL A 143 13.78 1.55 -9.64
N GLU A 144 13.01 1.21 -8.62
CA GLU A 144 13.10 -0.08 -7.94
C GLU A 144 12.60 -1.21 -8.83
N ASP A 145 11.43 -1.05 -9.45
CA ASP A 145 10.76 -2.10 -10.21
C ASP A 145 11.47 -2.40 -11.54
N TYR A 146 11.80 -1.34 -12.30
CA TYR A 146 12.36 -1.48 -13.65
C TYR A 146 13.85 -1.17 -13.77
N GLY A 147 14.40 -0.37 -12.85
CA GLY A 147 15.82 -0.02 -12.86
C GLY A 147 16.68 -1.07 -12.15
N VAL A 148 16.27 -1.50 -10.97
CA VAL A 148 16.97 -2.48 -10.12
C VAL A 148 16.34 -3.87 -10.20
N GLY A 149 15.04 -3.96 -10.53
CA GLY A 149 14.28 -5.20 -10.53
C GLY A 149 13.98 -5.72 -9.11
N PHE A 150 13.91 -4.82 -8.15
CA PHE A 150 13.64 -5.15 -6.76
C PHE A 150 12.15 -5.11 -6.47
N TYR A 151 11.46 -6.17 -6.81
CA TYR A 151 10.04 -6.37 -6.51
C TYR A 151 9.72 -7.85 -6.28
N THR A 152 8.62 -8.12 -5.63
CA THR A 152 8.15 -9.48 -5.35
C THR A 152 6.90 -9.80 -6.14
N LYS A 153 6.98 -10.79 -7.06
CA LYS A 153 5.81 -11.26 -7.81
C LYS A 153 4.74 -11.79 -6.84
N TYR A 154 3.50 -11.41 -7.07
CA TYR A 154 2.35 -11.66 -6.20
C TYR A 154 2.45 -11.00 -4.80
N GLY A 155 3.34 -10.03 -4.65
CA GLY A 155 3.44 -9.14 -3.52
C GLY A 155 3.30 -7.70 -4.00
N ASP A 156 4.36 -6.90 -3.82
CA ASP A 156 4.43 -5.50 -4.24
C ASP A 156 4.54 -5.30 -5.76
N GLY A 157 4.93 -6.32 -6.52
CA GLY A 157 5.04 -6.32 -7.98
C GLY A 157 3.97 -7.17 -8.69
N GLY A 158 2.78 -7.23 -8.14
CA GLY A 158 1.64 -7.99 -8.66
C GLY A 158 0.68 -7.20 -9.51
#